data_7d220b6a094b56b7da963e9859b54c51
#
_entry.id   7d220b6a094b56b7da963e9859b54c51
#
_cell.length_a   1.000
_cell.length_b   1.000
_cell.length_c   1.000
_cell.angle_alpha   90.00
_cell.angle_beta   90.00
_cell.angle_gamma   90.00
#
_symmetry.space_group_name_H-M   'P 1'
#
loop_
_entity.id
_entity.type
_entity.pdbx_description
1 polymer ?
#
loop_
_entity_poly.entity_id
_entity_poly.type
_entity_poly.pdbx_seq_one_letter_code
_entity_poly.pdbx_strand_id
1 'polypeptide(L)'
;VRHLRDAVDPATAAPARPSARQVATPVPRPSDRRGIRRFTRPPRPLVRIPLAVAGIVAIAATLWSVSTPTGVYAIDVFGALRQPGDAAAIIGHRGDRSQAPENTMPALELAMDELAYVETDVRLTRDGVPVLFHDTDLERIAGRDARVEDLDLERLARIDAGAWYSPEWAGEPIPTLDAFLVALAEREGARALVELKADWTPEEVRIVLDLVERHGLRGRVVLQSFSIETLQSIQRVAPTTPRIMLIRELPADPVPLAEQLGVIGFGTTAASVTAAPEAIDAAHEAGIAVLCYTLNSQDRWEEVSALGVDGIITDQPSDLDAWIASTSPGT
;
A
#
# COMPACT_ATOMS: atom_id res chain seq x y z
N VAL A 1 1.67 -31.31 -39.96
CA VAL A 1 1.20 -30.98 -41.31
C VAL A 1 0.56 -29.60 -41.25
N ARG A 2 1.36 -28.57 -41.68
CA ARG A 2 1.00 -27.41 -42.56
C ARG A 2 -0.15 -26.51 -42.09
N HIS A 3 -0.10 -25.19 -42.12
CA HIS A 3 0.69 -24.10 -42.73
C HIS A 3 0.20 -22.81 -42.07
N LEU A 4 1.08 -21.91 -41.68
CA LEU A 4 1.66 -20.77 -42.45
C LEU A 4 0.71 -19.58 -42.69
N ARG A 5 1.20 -18.41 -42.17
CA ARG A 5 1.38 -17.10 -42.86
C ARG A 5 0.14 -16.20 -42.88
N ASP A 6 0.24 -14.87 -42.79
CA ASP A 6 1.26 -13.83 -42.92
C ASP A 6 0.71 -12.59 -42.21
N ALA A 7 1.47 -11.85 -41.47
CA ALA A 7 2.13 -10.58 -41.76
C ALA A 7 1.44 -9.69 -42.81
N VAL A 8 1.12 -8.43 -42.45
CA VAL A 8 1.44 -7.22 -43.20
C VAL A 8 1.15 -5.98 -42.32
N ASP A 9 2.22 -5.23 -42.05
CA ASP A 9 2.23 -3.80 -41.77
C ASP A 9 2.00 -3.02 -43.09
N PRO A 10 1.41 -1.85 -43.10
CA PRO A 10 2.13 -0.76 -43.67
C PRO A 10 2.01 0.59 -42.95
N ALA A 11 3.16 1.18 -42.92
CA ALA A 11 3.46 2.56 -42.60
C ALA A 11 2.82 3.58 -43.57
N THR A 12 2.98 4.85 -43.13
CA THR A 12 2.95 6.13 -43.90
C THR A 12 1.64 6.80 -44.17
N ALA A 13 1.45 7.95 -43.51
CA ALA A 13 1.39 9.26 -44.17
C ALA A 13 1.10 10.40 -43.17
N ALA A 14 2.03 11.32 -43.06
CA ALA A 14 1.74 12.68 -42.63
C ALA A 14 1.21 13.48 -43.84
N PRO A 15 0.39 14.49 -43.60
CA PRO A 15 0.63 15.73 -44.31
C PRO A 15 0.50 17.01 -43.47
N ALA A 16 1.51 17.85 -43.66
CA ALA A 16 1.43 19.27 -44.02
C ALA A 16 0.66 20.25 -43.12
N ARG A 17 1.43 21.18 -42.58
CA ARG A 17 0.98 22.52 -42.12
C ARG A 17 0.43 23.35 -43.26
N PRO A 18 -0.41 24.35 -42.95
CA PRO A 18 -0.23 25.65 -43.54
C PRO A 18 -0.01 26.76 -42.53
N SER A 19 0.92 27.61 -42.91
CA SER A 19 1.24 28.91 -42.35
C SER A 19 0.17 29.92 -42.77
N ALA A 20 -0.23 30.82 -41.86
CA ALA A 20 -0.72 32.14 -42.23
C ALA A 20 -0.35 33.16 -41.14
N ARG A 21 0.60 34.01 -41.50
CA ARG A 21 0.87 35.32 -40.90
C ARG A 21 -0.38 36.18 -41.06
N GLN A 22 -0.80 36.83 -40.02
CA GLN A 22 -1.52 38.10 -40.12
C GLN A 22 -0.88 39.19 -39.30
N VAL A 23 -0.65 40.25 -40.02
CA VAL A 23 0.01 41.51 -39.69
C VAL A 23 -0.90 42.35 -38.76
N ALA A 24 -0.37 42.82 -37.68
CA ALA A 24 -1.01 43.79 -36.80
C ALA A 24 -0.71 45.18 -37.27
N THR A 25 -1.73 45.98 -37.54
CA THR A 25 -1.66 47.41 -37.75
C THR A 25 -1.73 48.18 -36.44
N PRO A 26 -1.03 49.30 -36.31
CA PRO A 26 -0.99 50.13 -35.10
C PRO A 26 -2.13 51.12 -35.00
N VAL A 27 -2.72 51.29 -33.83
CA VAL A 27 -3.69 52.29 -33.49
C VAL A 27 -3.01 53.43 -32.71
N PRO A 28 -3.30 54.73 -33.05
CA PRO A 28 -2.56 55.86 -32.52
C PRO A 28 -2.99 56.29 -31.13
N ARG A 29 -2.04 56.87 -30.40
CA ARG A 29 -2.24 57.57 -29.09
C ARG A 29 -2.90 58.92 -29.26
N PRO A 30 -3.84 59.30 -28.41
CA PRO A 30 -4.12 60.71 -28.18
C PRO A 30 -3.34 61.23 -26.98
N SER A 31 -2.63 62.33 -27.23
CA SER A 31 -2.10 63.22 -26.20
C SER A 31 -3.24 64.08 -25.70
N ASP A 32 -3.44 64.20 -24.42
CA ASP A 32 -3.85 65.51 -23.88
C ASP A 32 -3.44 65.67 -22.39
N ARG A 33 -2.79 66.76 -22.19
CA ARG A 33 -2.41 67.34 -20.89
C ARG A 33 -3.65 67.88 -20.22
N ARG A 34 -3.88 67.59 -18.93
CA ARG A 34 -4.45 68.54 -17.98
C ARG A 34 -4.37 68.12 -16.52
N GLY A 35 -3.80 68.97 -15.72
CA GLY A 35 -4.32 69.29 -14.40
C GLY A 35 -3.98 68.36 -13.25
N ILE A 36 -2.82 68.56 -12.62
CA ILE A 36 -2.51 68.00 -11.30
C ILE A 36 -3.41 68.67 -10.26
N ARG A 37 -4.48 68.03 -9.83
CA ARG A 37 -5.13 68.37 -8.55
C ARG A 37 -4.63 67.44 -7.50
N ARG A 38 -3.84 67.91 -6.57
CA ARG A 38 -3.46 67.22 -5.35
C ARG A 38 -4.69 67.07 -4.47
N PHE A 39 -5.28 65.83 -4.47
CA PHE A 39 -6.21 65.42 -3.43
C PHE A 39 -5.41 64.92 -2.25
N THR A 40 -5.39 65.67 -1.16
CA THR A 40 -4.92 65.21 0.14
C THR A 40 -5.95 64.23 0.68
N ARG A 41 -5.57 62.96 0.75
CA ARG A 41 -6.38 61.93 1.42
C ARG A 41 -6.39 62.20 2.93
N PRO A 42 -7.53 62.18 3.61
CA PRO A 42 -7.56 62.22 5.05
C PRO A 42 -6.92 60.95 5.66
N PRO A 43 -6.31 61.05 6.84
CA PRO A 43 -5.70 59.90 7.50
C PRO A 43 -6.77 58.87 7.82
N ARG A 44 -6.50 57.63 7.44
CA ARG A 44 -7.32 56.44 7.79
C ARG A 44 -7.29 56.29 9.31
N PRO A 45 -8.42 56.08 10.00
CA PRO A 45 -8.41 55.77 11.40
C PRO A 45 -7.71 54.40 11.60
N LEU A 46 -6.69 54.38 12.46
CA LEU A 46 -6.08 53.15 12.98
C LEU A 46 -7.14 52.40 13.78
N VAL A 47 -7.69 51.34 13.21
CA VAL A 47 -8.53 50.38 13.95
C VAL A 47 -7.62 49.69 14.95
N ARG A 48 -7.70 50.15 16.20
CA ARG A 48 -7.09 49.43 17.33
C ARG A 48 -7.90 48.14 17.55
N ILE A 49 -7.41 47.00 17.05
CA ILE A 49 -7.94 45.68 17.41
C ILE A 49 -7.60 45.51 18.90
N PRO A 50 -8.58 45.31 19.79
CA PRO A 50 -8.28 45.12 21.19
C PRO A 50 -7.44 43.83 21.36
N LEU A 51 -6.38 43.91 22.15
CA LEU A 51 -5.45 42.81 22.45
C LEU A 51 -6.15 41.51 22.88
N ALA A 52 -7.38 41.62 23.41
CA ALA A 52 -8.20 40.47 23.78
C ALA A 52 -8.64 39.61 22.58
N VAL A 53 -8.90 40.21 21.39
CA VAL A 53 -9.30 39.44 20.20
C VAL A 53 -8.11 38.74 19.58
N ALA A 54 -6.90 39.35 19.60
CA ALA A 54 -5.68 38.70 19.13
C ALA A 54 -5.28 37.50 20.02
N GLY A 55 -5.51 37.56 21.33
CA GLY A 55 -5.28 36.48 22.27
C GLY A 55 -6.21 35.28 22.02
N ILE A 56 -7.51 35.51 21.75
CA ILE A 56 -8.48 34.45 21.50
C ILE A 56 -8.20 33.74 20.17
N VAL A 57 -7.78 34.49 19.12
CA VAL A 57 -7.41 33.89 17.82
C VAL A 57 -6.12 33.05 17.93
N ALA A 58 -5.15 33.51 18.71
CA ALA A 58 -3.91 32.76 18.94
C ALA A 58 -4.16 31.49 19.78
N ILE A 59 -5.03 31.53 20.79
CA ILE A 59 -5.41 30.35 21.60
C ILE A 59 -6.25 29.37 20.77
N ALA A 60 -7.15 29.84 19.90
CA ALA A 60 -7.92 28.99 19.00
C ALA A 60 -7.02 28.31 17.95
N ALA A 61 -6.01 29.03 17.41
CA ALA A 61 -5.03 28.45 16.47
C ALA A 61 -4.11 27.43 17.14
N THR A 62 -3.69 27.66 18.40
CA THR A 62 -2.90 26.68 19.17
C THR A 62 -3.72 25.49 19.65
N LEU A 63 -5.01 25.65 19.96
CA LEU A 63 -5.88 24.53 20.30
C LEU A 63 -6.29 23.70 19.08
N TRP A 64 -6.32 24.29 17.88
CA TRP A 64 -6.60 23.52 16.66
C TRP A 64 -5.37 22.75 16.16
N SER A 65 -4.15 23.15 16.52
CA SER A 65 -2.92 22.40 16.22
C SER A 65 -2.64 21.25 17.20
N VAL A 66 -3.45 21.08 18.26
CA VAL A 66 -3.25 20.00 19.27
C VAL A 66 -4.26 18.86 19.11
N SER A 67 -5.15 18.91 18.10
CA SER A 67 -6.19 17.88 17.88
C SER A 67 -6.02 17.15 16.53
N THR A 68 -4.81 16.97 16.05
CA THR A 68 -4.59 15.89 15.07
C THR A 68 -4.63 14.57 15.82
N PRO A 69 -5.50 13.62 15.48
CA PRO A 69 -5.38 12.28 16.03
C PRO A 69 -3.94 11.84 15.76
N THR A 70 -3.27 11.33 16.78
CA THR A 70 -1.93 10.76 16.64
C THR A 70 -2.02 9.67 15.58
N GLY A 71 -1.60 10.00 14.35
CA GLY A 71 -1.58 9.07 13.25
C GLY A 71 -0.62 7.92 13.61
N VAL A 72 -0.90 6.73 13.13
CA VAL A 72 0.08 5.65 13.15
C VAL A 72 1.10 5.96 12.06
N TYR A 73 2.37 5.91 12.40
CA TYR A 73 3.47 6.16 11.47
C TYR A 73 4.11 4.83 11.02
N ALA A 74 4.80 4.85 9.89
CA ALA A 74 5.53 3.67 9.42
C ALA A 74 6.54 3.15 10.45
N ILE A 75 7.21 4.04 11.17
CA ILE A 75 8.15 3.68 12.24
C ILE A 75 7.50 2.93 13.41
N ASP A 76 6.22 3.14 13.69
CA ASP A 76 5.49 2.40 14.73
C ASP A 76 5.27 0.93 14.33
N VAL A 77 5.24 0.67 13.03
CA VAL A 77 5.07 -0.67 12.47
C VAL A 77 6.41 -1.34 12.21
N PHE A 78 7.33 -0.69 11.48
CA PHE A 78 8.58 -1.28 10.99
C PHE A 78 9.79 -0.97 11.86
N GLY A 79 9.63 -0.20 12.95
CA GLY A 79 10.69 0.17 13.89
C GLY A 79 11.59 1.30 13.40
N ALA A 80 11.94 1.33 12.13
CA ALA A 80 12.71 2.41 11.48
C ALA A 80 12.45 2.38 9.97
N LEU A 81 12.67 3.50 9.30
CA LEU A 81 12.84 3.53 7.85
C LEU A 81 14.29 3.23 7.50
N ARG A 82 14.50 2.45 6.46
CA ARG A 82 15.82 1.93 6.07
C ARG A 82 16.62 2.95 5.29
N GLN A 83 17.94 2.89 5.47
CA GLN A 83 18.86 3.61 4.58
C GLN A 83 19.40 2.65 3.49
N PRO A 84 19.91 3.17 2.39
CA PRO A 84 20.57 2.34 1.38
C PRO A 84 21.63 1.41 1.99
N GLY A 85 21.45 0.09 1.78
CA GLY A 85 22.32 -0.95 2.33
C GLY A 85 21.91 -1.49 3.71
N ASP A 86 20.88 -0.94 4.37
CA ASP A 86 20.31 -1.54 5.56
C ASP A 86 19.54 -2.83 5.22
N ALA A 87 19.50 -3.77 6.16
CA ALA A 87 18.68 -4.97 6.03
C ALA A 87 17.20 -4.62 6.05
N ALA A 88 16.48 -4.93 4.96
CA ALA A 88 15.04 -4.78 4.87
C ALA A 88 14.32 -5.77 5.81
N ALA A 89 13.11 -5.41 6.28
CA ALA A 89 12.25 -6.35 6.98
C ALA A 89 11.85 -7.52 6.07
N ILE A 90 11.94 -8.74 6.57
CA ILE A 90 11.53 -9.94 5.84
C ILE A 90 10.03 -10.17 6.07
N ILE A 91 9.27 -10.33 4.99
CA ILE A 91 7.83 -10.55 5.04
C ILE A 91 7.52 -11.82 4.26
N GLY A 92 7.05 -12.85 4.94
CA GLY A 92 6.65 -14.12 4.32
C GLY A 92 5.35 -13.96 3.52
N HIS A 93 5.44 -14.03 2.18
CA HIS A 93 4.32 -13.86 1.24
C HIS A 93 3.36 -15.05 1.31
N ARG A 94 2.15 -14.82 1.82
CA ARG A 94 1.15 -15.87 2.08
C ARG A 94 1.67 -16.95 3.03
N GLY A 95 2.52 -16.56 3.97
CA GLY A 95 3.30 -17.46 4.81
C GLY A 95 4.67 -17.83 4.24
N ASP A 96 5.28 -18.91 4.72
CA ASP A 96 6.46 -19.52 4.08
C ASP A 96 6.00 -20.52 3.03
N ARG A 97 5.69 -20.02 1.84
CA ARG A 97 5.22 -20.85 0.73
C ARG A 97 6.31 -21.63 0.02
N SER A 98 7.55 -21.49 0.43
CA SER A 98 8.63 -22.40 -0.02
C SER A 98 8.54 -23.75 0.65
N GLN A 99 7.91 -23.84 1.84
CA GLN A 99 7.83 -25.04 2.66
C GLN A 99 6.42 -25.62 2.78
N ALA A 100 5.37 -24.80 2.65
CA ALA A 100 3.97 -25.22 2.79
C ALA A 100 3.05 -24.47 1.80
N PRO A 101 1.83 -24.98 1.53
CA PRO A 101 0.91 -24.33 0.58
C PRO A 101 0.54 -22.92 1.03
N GLU A 102 0.51 -21.98 0.08
CA GLU A 102 0.19 -20.57 0.33
C GLU A 102 -1.14 -20.35 1.06
N ASN A 103 -1.23 -19.33 1.95
CA ASN A 103 -2.43 -18.97 2.69
C ASN A 103 -3.05 -20.13 3.52
N THR A 104 -2.30 -21.18 3.83
CA THR A 104 -2.71 -22.23 4.78
C THR A 104 -2.12 -21.98 6.16
N MET A 105 -2.74 -22.56 7.19
CA MET A 105 -2.21 -22.39 8.55
C MET A 105 -0.76 -22.86 8.69
N PRO A 106 -0.34 -24.03 8.14
CA PRO A 106 1.06 -24.44 8.19
C PRO A 106 2.04 -23.40 7.61
N ALA A 107 1.77 -22.84 6.43
CA ALA A 107 2.64 -21.82 5.84
C ALA A 107 2.72 -20.56 6.68
N LEU A 108 1.58 -20.12 7.22
CA LEU A 108 1.50 -18.90 8.03
C LEU A 108 2.19 -19.08 9.40
N GLU A 109 2.03 -20.25 10.02
CA GLU A 109 2.67 -20.57 11.28
C GLU A 109 4.18 -20.68 11.15
N LEU A 110 4.69 -21.33 10.11
CA LEU A 110 6.13 -21.37 9.80
C LEU A 110 6.70 -19.93 9.69
N ALA A 111 6.05 -19.07 8.93
CA ALA A 111 6.51 -17.69 8.80
C ALA A 111 6.44 -16.93 10.13
N MET A 112 5.38 -17.10 10.92
CA MET A 112 5.24 -16.40 12.22
C MET A 112 6.21 -16.92 13.31
N ASP A 113 6.65 -18.16 13.21
CA ASP A 113 7.60 -18.75 14.15
C ASP A 113 9.03 -18.28 13.90
N GLU A 114 9.38 -17.92 12.66
CA GLU A 114 10.73 -17.54 12.24
C GLU A 114 10.89 -16.03 12.00
N LEU A 115 9.81 -15.32 11.63
CA LEU A 115 9.85 -13.94 11.16
C LEU A 115 9.00 -13.01 12.01
N ALA A 116 9.38 -11.71 11.98
CA ALA A 116 8.57 -10.66 12.59
C ALA A 116 7.31 -10.31 11.78
N TYR A 117 7.29 -10.61 10.46
CA TYR A 117 6.19 -10.23 9.58
C TYR A 117 5.74 -11.37 8.68
N VAL A 118 4.44 -11.56 8.59
CA VAL A 118 3.78 -12.47 7.66
C VAL A 118 2.74 -11.70 6.85
N GLU A 119 2.61 -12.05 5.58
CA GLU A 119 1.59 -11.48 4.72
C GLU A 119 0.55 -12.55 4.38
N THR A 120 -0.71 -12.16 4.21
CA THR A 120 -1.82 -13.04 3.80
C THR A 120 -2.91 -12.27 3.07
N ASP A 121 -3.63 -12.97 2.18
CA ASP A 121 -4.72 -12.43 1.37
C ASP A 121 -6.08 -12.80 1.96
N VAL A 122 -7.01 -11.85 1.99
CA VAL A 122 -8.36 -12.07 2.54
C VAL A 122 -9.43 -11.79 1.49
N ARG A 123 -10.39 -12.72 1.39
CA ARG A 123 -11.63 -12.60 0.64
C ARG A 123 -12.84 -12.87 1.53
N LEU A 124 -14.00 -12.40 1.11
CA LEU A 124 -15.27 -12.71 1.77
C LEU A 124 -15.95 -13.89 1.08
N THR A 125 -16.48 -14.78 1.89
CA THR A 125 -17.45 -15.80 1.44
C THR A 125 -18.81 -15.15 1.15
N ARG A 126 -19.71 -15.89 0.49
CA ARG A 126 -21.08 -15.43 0.23
C ARG A 126 -21.85 -15.07 1.51
N ASP A 127 -21.61 -15.79 2.60
CA ASP A 127 -22.18 -15.55 3.91
C ASP A 127 -21.40 -14.57 4.78
N GLY A 128 -20.41 -13.84 4.17
CA GLY A 128 -19.72 -12.71 4.80
C GLY A 128 -18.62 -13.11 5.78
N VAL A 129 -18.06 -14.31 5.68
CA VAL A 129 -16.95 -14.75 6.53
C VAL A 129 -15.62 -14.45 5.83
N PRO A 130 -14.66 -13.72 6.47
CA PRO A 130 -13.34 -13.53 5.90
C PRO A 130 -12.53 -14.82 5.92
N VAL A 131 -12.00 -15.23 4.75
CA VAL A 131 -11.18 -16.43 4.55
C VAL A 131 -9.87 -16.07 3.87
N LEU A 132 -8.84 -16.89 4.08
CA LEU A 132 -7.51 -16.63 3.52
C LEU A 132 -7.40 -17.28 2.14
N PHE A 133 -7.43 -16.45 1.10
CA PHE A 133 -7.36 -16.91 -0.28
C PHE A 133 -6.97 -15.80 -1.24
N HIS A 134 -6.03 -16.07 -2.16
CA HIS A 134 -5.53 -15.06 -3.09
C HIS A 134 -6.42 -14.88 -4.33
N ASP A 135 -6.65 -15.97 -5.07
CA ASP A 135 -7.28 -15.92 -6.38
C ASP A 135 -8.78 -15.59 -6.27
N THR A 136 -9.37 -15.09 -7.36
CA THR A 136 -10.81 -14.86 -7.42
C THR A 136 -11.60 -16.17 -7.42
N ASP A 137 -11.04 -17.21 -8.01
CA ASP A 137 -11.65 -18.55 -8.15
C ASP A 137 -10.75 -19.65 -7.60
N LEU A 138 -11.30 -20.84 -7.54
CA LEU A 138 -10.67 -22.02 -6.96
C LEU A 138 -9.94 -22.89 -8.01
N GLU A 139 -9.81 -22.43 -9.27
CA GLU A 139 -9.30 -23.27 -10.36
C GLU A 139 -7.85 -23.71 -10.12
N ARG A 140 -6.95 -22.78 -9.83
CA ARG A 140 -5.52 -23.08 -9.64
C ARG A 140 -5.25 -23.97 -8.44
N ILE A 141 -5.95 -23.75 -7.34
CA ILE A 141 -5.70 -24.41 -6.06
C ILE A 141 -6.46 -25.73 -5.97
N ALA A 142 -7.70 -25.78 -6.44
CA ALA A 142 -8.60 -26.92 -6.23
C ALA A 142 -9.20 -27.50 -7.51
N GLY A 143 -8.83 -26.99 -8.70
CA GLY A 143 -9.38 -27.47 -9.98
C GLY A 143 -10.88 -27.25 -10.12
N ARG A 144 -11.44 -26.19 -9.51
CA ARG A 144 -12.87 -25.89 -9.49
C ARG A 144 -13.17 -24.53 -10.08
N ASP A 145 -14.04 -24.50 -11.07
CA ASP A 145 -14.60 -23.26 -11.63
C ASP A 145 -15.72 -22.74 -10.70
N ALA A 146 -15.28 -22.14 -9.59
CA ALA A 146 -16.17 -21.51 -8.60
C ALA A 146 -15.42 -20.37 -7.92
N ARG A 147 -16.11 -19.25 -7.69
CA ARG A 147 -15.54 -18.10 -6.99
C ARG A 147 -15.71 -18.25 -5.48
N VAL A 148 -14.75 -17.71 -4.72
CA VAL A 148 -14.81 -17.72 -3.25
C VAL A 148 -16.07 -17.04 -2.75
N GLU A 149 -16.40 -15.87 -3.29
CA GLU A 149 -17.56 -15.08 -2.93
C GLU A 149 -18.93 -15.70 -3.29
N ASP A 150 -18.95 -16.74 -4.12
CA ASP A 150 -20.18 -17.49 -4.47
C ASP A 150 -20.46 -18.67 -3.53
N LEU A 151 -19.53 -18.99 -2.62
CA LEU A 151 -19.62 -20.12 -1.71
C LEU A 151 -19.75 -19.66 -0.26
N ASP A 152 -20.58 -20.37 0.50
CA ASP A 152 -20.63 -20.25 1.94
C ASP A 152 -19.41 -20.91 2.59
N LEU A 153 -19.06 -20.51 3.81
CA LEU A 153 -17.95 -21.08 4.56
C LEU A 153 -18.04 -22.60 4.68
N GLU A 154 -19.23 -23.17 4.88
CA GLU A 154 -19.44 -24.64 4.98
C GLU A 154 -18.97 -25.37 3.73
N ARG A 155 -19.13 -24.76 2.55
CA ARG A 155 -18.68 -25.35 1.28
C ARG A 155 -17.18 -25.16 1.08
N LEU A 156 -16.65 -24.01 1.44
CA LEU A 156 -15.21 -23.71 1.36
C LEU A 156 -14.39 -24.59 2.31
N ALA A 157 -14.89 -24.88 3.50
CA ALA A 157 -14.23 -25.78 4.46
C ALA A 157 -14.04 -27.22 3.96
N ARG A 158 -14.67 -27.60 2.85
CA ARG A 158 -14.51 -28.93 2.19
C ARG A 158 -13.55 -28.87 1.00
N ILE A 159 -12.96 -27.71 0.71
CA ILE A 159 -11.98 -27.53 -0.35
C ILE A 159 -10.60 -27.87 0.19
N ASP A 160 -9.91 -28.72 -0.53
CA ASP A 160 -8.52 -29.04 -0.27
C ASP A 160 -7.63 -27.94 -0.87
N ALA A 161 -6.97 -27.19 -0.01
CA ALA A 161 -6.07 -26.11 -0.39
C ALA A 161 -4.59 -26.53 -0.38
N GLY A 162 -4.28 -27.80 -0.09
CA GLY A 162 -2.92 -28.28 0.04
C GLY A 162 -2.46 -29.26 -1.03
N ALA A 163 -3.34 -30.13 -1.53
CA ALA A 163 -2.96 -31.23 -2.45
C ALA A 163 -2.32 -30.76 -3.77
N TRP A 164 -2.62 -29.55 -4.24
CA TRP A 164 -2.00 -28.97 -5.43
C TRP A 164 -0.51 -28.70 -5.26
N TYR A 165 -0.10 -28.39 -4.02
CA TYR A 165 1.29 -28.10 -3.68
C TYR A 165 2.11 -29.39 -3.56
N SER A 166 1.64 -30.34 -2.74
CA SER A 166 2.25 -31.67 -2.55
C SER A 166 1.21 -32.62 -1.95
N PRO A 167 1.28 -33.94 -2.26
CA PRO A 167 0.41 -34.95 -1.63
C PRO A 167 0.48 -34.98 -0.10
N GLU A 168 1.57 -34.51 0.50
CA GLU A 168 1.76 -34.44 1.96
C GLU A 168 0.79 -33.46 2.61
N TRP A 169 0.39 -32.43 1.86
CA TRP A 169 -0.53 -31.39 2.32
C TRP A 169 -1.99 -31.64 1.92
N ALA A 170 -2.29 -32.86 1.41
CA ALA A 170 -3.66 -33.18 1.02
C ALA A 170 -4.61 -33.13 2.23
N GLY A 171 -5.70 -32.40 2.05
CA GLY A 171 -6.71 -32.19 3.09
C GLY A 171 -6.57 -30.90 3.90
N GLU A 172 -5.55 -30.07 3.61
CA GLU A 172 -5.45 -28.74 4.23
C GLU A 172 -6.65 -27.88 3.83
N PRO A 173 -7.40 -27.33 4.80
CA PRO A 173 -8.56 -26.49 4.51
C PRO A 173 -8.12 -25.06 4.16
N ILE A 174 -9.00 -24.30 3.52
CA ILE A 174 -8.90 -22.84 3.43
C ILE A 174 -9.18 -22.26 4.82
N PRO A 175 -8.22 -21.54 5.45
CA PRO A 175 -8.42 -20.99 6.79
C PRO A 175 -9.36 -19.80 6.80
N THR A 176 -10.01 -19.54 7.93
CA THR A 176 -10.65 -18.25 8.19
C THR A 176 -9.64 -17.25 8.72
N LEU A 177 -9.91 -15.94 8.50
CA LEU A 177 -9.12 -14.88 9.13
C LEU A 177 -9.15 -14.99 10.67
N ASP A 178 -10.27 -15.39 11.25
CA ASP A 178 -10.41 -15.58 12.71
C ASP A 178 -9.40 -16.63 13.24
N ALA A 179 -9.28 -17.78 12.56
CA ALA A 179 -8.31 -18.81 12.93
C ALA A 179 -6.85 -18.32 12.85
N PHE A 180 -6.52 -17.56 11.80
CA PHE A 180 -5.21 -16.96 11.66
C PHE A 180 -4.92 -15.94 12.78
N LEU A 181 -5.88 -15.07 13.11
CA LEU A 181 -5.70 -14.07 14.15
C LEU A 181 -5.54 -14.71 15.54
N VAL A 182 -6.18 -15.85 15.82
CA VAL A 182 -5.91 -16.65 17.02
C VAL A 182 -4.44 -17.07 17.07
N ALA A 183 -3.93 -17.70 15.99
CA ALA A 183 -2.54 -18.12 15.93
C ALA A 183 -1.55 -16.96 16.01
N LEU A 184 -1.87 -15.82 15.40
CA LEU A 184 -1.07 -14.60 15.49
C LEU A 184 -1.03 -14.06 16.93
N ALA A 185 -2.16 -14.10 17.65
CA ALA A 185 -2.23 -13.62 19.03
C ALA A 185 -1.33 -14.42 20.00
N GLU A 186 -1.13 -15.71 19.75
CA GLU A 186 -0.27 -16.60 20.54
C GLU A 186 1.24 -16.34 20.35
N ARG A 187 1.64 -15.57 19.32
CA ARG A 187 3.04 -15.28 18.97
C ARG A 187 3.35 -13.80 19.17
N GLU A 188 3.86 -13.43 20.36
CA GLU A 188 3.98 -12.03 20.80
C GLU A 188 4.76 -11.11 19.84
N GLY A 189 5.77 -11.59 19.15
CA GLY A 189 6.62 -10.79 18.25
C GLY A 189 6.07 -10.65 16.83
N ALA A 190 5.18 -11.53 16.40
CA ALA A 190 4.72 -11.60 15.03
C ALA A 190 3.71 -10.48 14.69
N ARG A 191 3.78 -9.95 13.48
CA ARG A 191 2.89 -8.93 12.90
C ARG A 191 2.40 -9.40 11.54
N ALA A 192 1.24 -8.93 11.12
CA ALA A 192 0.64 -9.34 9.86
C ALA A 192 0.36 -8.16 8.94
N LEU A 193 0.68 -8.33 7.66
CA LEU A 193 0.16 -7.54 6.55
C LEU A 193 -1.01 -8.32 5.96
N VAL A 194 -2.21 -7.77 6.04
CA VAL A 194 -3.45 -8.43 5.60
C VAL A 194 -4.00 -7.72 4.38
N GLU A 195 -3.90 -8.36 3.22
CA GLU A 195 -4.43 -7.80 1.98
C GLU A 195 -5.93 -8.05 1.85
N LEU A 196 -6.70 -7.00 1.77
CA LEU A 196 -8.13 -7.06 1.41
C LEU A 196 -8.23 -7.07 -0.12
N LYS A 197 -8.59 -8.23 -0.69
CA LYS A 197 -8.67 -8.43 -2.15
C LYS A 197 -9.95 -7.85 -2.72
N ALA A 198 -9.86 -7.17 -3.86
CA ALA A 198 -10.95 -6.46 -4.52
C ALA A 198 -11.49 -5.25 -3.72
N ASP A 199 -12.73 -4.84 -4.00
CA ASP A 199 -13.35 -3.68 -3.37
C ASP A 199 -14.17 -4.10 -2.15
N TRP A 200 -13.90 -3.44 -1.03
CA TRP A 200 -14.59 -3.68 0.24
C TRP A 200 -15.37 -2.44 0.66
N THR A 201 -16.62 -2.64 0.98
CA THR A 201 -17.47 -1.59 1.59
C THR A 201 -17.03 -1.30 3.03
N PRO A 202 -17.40 -0.12 3.59
CA PRO A 202 -17.12 0.19 5.00
C PRO A 202 -17.70 -0.85 5.97
N GLU A 203 -18.82 -1.46 5.64
CA GLU A 203 -19.50 -2.50 6.43
C GLU A 203 -18.68 -3.80 6.45
N GLU A 204 -18.16 -4.22 5.30
CA GLU A 204 -17.31 -5.41 5.18
C GLU A 204 -15.96 -5.22 5.87
N VAL A 205 -15.35 -4.03 5.74
CA VAL A 205 -14.10 -3.68 6.46
C VAL A 205 -14.31 -3.80 7.97
N ARG A 206 -15.47 -3.41 8.52
CA ARG A 206 -15.76 -3.55 9.95
C ARG A 206 -15.70 -4.99 10.42
N ILE A 207 -16.09 -5.97 9.59
CA ILE A 207 -16.00 -7.41 9.95
C ILE A 207 -14.55 -7.77 10.29
N VAL A 208 -13.59 -7.34 9.45
CA VAL A 208 -12.16 -7.58 9.67
C VAL A 208 -11.66 -6.84 10.91
N LEU A 209 -12.03 -5.57 11.07
CA LEU A 209 -11.60 -4.75 12.21
C LEU A 209 -12.13 -5.29 13.54
N ASP A 210 -13.36 -5.78 13.57
CA ASP A 210 -13.96 -6.38 14.76
C ASP A 210 -13.25 -7.68 15.17
N LEU A 211 -12.77 -8.47 14.19
CA LEU A 211 -11.92 -9.63 14.44
C LEU A 211 -10.56 -9.22 15.03
N VAL A 212 -9.88 -8.26 14.41
CA VAL A 212 -8.59 -7.72 14.89
C VAL A 212 -8.71 -7.18 16.32
N GLU A 213 -9.79 -6.44 16.60
CA GLU A 213 -10.09 -5.93 17.95
C GLU A 213 -10.32 -7.03 18.96
N ARG A 214 -11.16 -8.02 18.61
CA ARG A 214 -11.52 -9.16 19.47
C ARG A 214 -10.29 -9.91 19.97
N HIS A 215 -9.27 -10.04 19.11
CA HIS A 215 -8.02 -10.70 19.44
C HIS A 215 -6.95 -9.76 20.02
N GLY A 216 -7.25 -8.46 20.21
CA GLY A 216 -6.31 -7.48 20.77
C GLY A 216 -5.13 -7.13 19.84
N LEU A 217 -5.29 -7.25 18.52
CA LEU A 217 -4.21 -7.19 17.53
C LEU A 217 -4.10 -5.85 16.78
N ARG A 218 -4.76 -4.78 17.22
CA ARG A 218 -4.77 -3.47 16.56
C ARG A 218 -3.38 -2.92 16.20
N GLY A 219 -2.38 -3.14 17.04
CA GLY A 219 -1.00 -2.67 16.81
C GLY A 219 -0.13 -3.68 16.04
N ARG A 220 -0.69 -4.83 15.66
CA ARG A 220 0.05 -5.93 15.05
C ARG A 220 -0.46 -6.32 13.66
N VAL A 221 -1.58 -5.77 13.24
CA VAL A 221 -2.17 -5.98 11.91
C VAL A 221 -2.13 -4.68 11.13
N VAL A 222 -1.55 -4.74 9.93
CA VAL A 222 -1.54 -3.68 8.93
C VAL A 222 -2.44 -4.14 7.79
N LEU A 223 -3.44 -3.34 7.43
CA LEU A 223 -4.28 -3.65 6.27
C LEU A 223 -3.61 -3.15 4.99
N GLN A 224 -3.71 -3.89 3.91
CA GLN A 224 -3.22 -3.46 2.62
C GLN A 224 -4.21 -3.76 1.51
N SER A 225 -4.17 -3.02 0.41
CA SER A 225 -5.00 -3.28 -0.77
C SER A 225 -4.47 -2.59 -2.02
N PHE A 226 -4.76 -3.17 -3.18
CA PHE A 226 -4.65 -2.50 -4.49
C PHE A 226 -5.83 -1.57 -4.76
N SER A 227 -6.96 -1.75 -4.06
CA SER A 227 -8.18 -0.96 -4.26
C SER A 227 -8.13 0.35 -3.47
N ILE A 228 -8.25 1.46 -4.19
CA ILE A 228 -8.40 2.80 -3.59
C ILE A 228 -9.71 2.86 -2.78
N GLU A 229 -10.77 2.27 -3.29
CA GLU A 229 -12.09 2.21 -2.65
C GLU A 229 -12.01 1.48 -1.31
N THR A 230 -11.27 0.38 -1.24
CA THR A 230 -11.02 -0.36 0.00
C THR A 230 -10.23 0.47 1.00
N LEU A 231 -9.14 1.13 0.57
CA LEU A 231 -8.35 2.01 1.43
C LEU A 231 -9.16 3.20 1.97
N GLN A 232 -10.04 3.78 1.15
CA GLN A 232 -10.96 4.83 1.57
C GLN A 232 -12.02 4.29 2.55
N SER A 233 -12.49 3.07 2.36
CA SER A 233 -13.40 2.41 3.30
C SER A 233 -12.73 2.20 4.66
N ILE A 234 -11.47 1.72 4.70
CA ILE A 234 -10.68 1.61 5.92
C ILE A 234 -10.50 2.99 6.58
N GLN A 235 -10.10 4.01 5.81
CA GLN A 235 -9.89 5.36 6.30
C GLN A 235 -11.15 5.93 6.96
N ARG A 236 -12.31 5.67 6.35
CA ARG A 236 -13.61 6.16 6.84
C ARG A 236 -14.02 5.54 8.17
N VAL A 237 -13.81 4.23 8.35
CA VAL A 237 -14.30 3.51 9.54
C VAL A 237 -13.26 3.40 10.65
N ALA A 238 -11.97 3.45 10.30
CA ALA A 238 -10.87 3.30 11.25
C ALA A 238 -9.65 4.14 10.81
N PRO A 239 -9.72 5.48 10.92
CA PRO A 239 -8.68 6.38 10.42
C PRO A 239 -7.29 6.15 11.03
N THR A 240 -7.23 5.56 12.23
CA THR A 240 -5.98 5.24 12.95
C THR A 240 -5.46 3.82 12.67
N THR A 241 -6.15 2.99 11.90
CA THR A 241 -5.63 1.68 11.50
C THR A 241 -4.49 1.85 10.49
N PRO A 242 -3.31 1.27 10.74
CA PRO A 242 -2.21 1.31 9.78
C PRO A 242 -2.62 0.61 8.49
N ARG A 243 -2.36 1.26 7.35
CA ARG A 243 -2.69 0.75 6.04
C ARG A 243 -1.64 1.10 5.00
N ILE A 244 -1.46 0.21 4.04
CA ILE A 244 -0.48 0.30 2.95
C ILE A 244 -1.23 0.23 1.63
N MET A 245 -0.86 1.07 0.67
CA MET A 245 -1.33 0.95 -0.70
C MET A 245 -0.41 0.03 -1.48
N LEU A 246 -0.99 -1.00 -2.11
CA LEU A 246 -0.31 -1.82 -3.10
C LEU A 246 -0.46 -1.17 -4.47
N ILE A 247 0.67 -0.96 -5.17
CA ILE A 247 0.69 -0.29 -6.46
C ILE A 247 1.81 -0.88 -7.34
N ARG A 248 1.56 -1.01 -8.65
CA ARG A 248 2.58 -1.57 -9.55
C ARG A 248 3.69 -0.57 -9.87
N GLU A 249 3.33 0.68 -10.02
CA GLU A 249 4.22 1.79 -10.35
C GLU A 249 4.05 2.89 -9.30
N LEU A 250 5.09 3.10 -8.50
CA LEU A 250 5.14 4.16 -7.50
C LEU A 250 5.37 5.50 -8.24
N PRO A 251 4.57 6.54 -7.99
CA PRO A 251 4.85 7.86 -8.54
C PRO A 251 6.16 8.42 -7.99
N ALA A 252 6.87 9.23 -8.78
CA ALA A 252 8.12 9.86 -8.36
C ALA A 252 7.96 10.74 -7.08
N ASP A 253 6.78 11.33 -6.89
CA ASP A 253 6.36 11.94 -5.63
C ASP A 253 5.14 11.19 -5.07
N PRO A 254 5.32 10.24 -4.13
CA PRO A 254 4.23 9.45 -3.58
C PRO A 254 3.47 10.16 -2.45
N VAL A 255 4.00 11.27 -1.92
CA VAL A 255 3.48 11.95 -0.72
C VAL A 255 2.03 12.41 -0.88
N PRO A 256 1.62 13.10 -1.98
CA PRO A 256 0.23 13.53 -2.13
C PRO A 256 -0.77 12.36 -2.13
N LEU A 257 -0.38 11.22 -2.71
CA LEU A 257 -1.23 10.02 -2.74
C LEU A 257 -1.34 9.39 -1.35
N ALA A 258 -0.23 9.35 -0.61
CA ALA A 258 -0.21 8.85 0.77
C ALA A 258 -1.09 9.69 1.69
N GLU A 259 -0.99 11.01 1.62
CA GLU A 259 -1.83 11.95 2.38
C GLU A 259 -3.32 11.78 2.05
N GLN A 260 -3.65 11.69 0.75
CA GLN A 260 -5.03 11.53 0.30
C GLN A 260 -5.68 10.25 0.86
N LEU A 261 -4.94 9.13 0.87
CA LEU A 261 -5.43 7.83 1.32
C LEU A 261 -5.14 7.57 2.81
N GLY A 262 -4.33 8.40 3.44
CA GLY A 262 -3.87 8.23 4.82
C GLY A 262 -3.10 6.93 5.00
N VAL A 263 -2.30 6.52 4.01
CA VAL A 263 -1.47 5.31 4.10
C VAL A 263 -0.13 5.63 4.75
N ILE A 264 0.43 4.64 5.46
CA ILE A 264 1.74 4.73 6.09
C ILE A 264 2.87 4.18 5.21
N GLY A 265 2.52 3.60 4.06
CA GLY A 265 3.51 3.01 3.15
C GLY A 265 2.89 2.59 1.82
N PHE A 266 3.79 2.21 0.93
CA PHE A 266 3.47 1.61 -0.36
C PHE A 266 4.15 0.25 -0.50
N GLY A 267 3.41 -0.74 -1.02
CA GLY A 267 4.00 -1.96 -1.56
C GLY A 267 4.05 -1.85 -3.08
N THR A 268 5.23 -2.02 -3.68
CA THR A 268 5.41 -1.86 -5.13
C THR A 268 6.37 -2.90 -5.72
N THR A 269 6.63 -2.85 -7.01
CA THR A 269 7.54 -3.77 -7.70
C THR A 269 8.99 -3.29 -7.62
N ALA A 270 9.97 -4.22 -7.68
CA ALA A 270 11.39 -3.84 -7.79
C ALA A 270 11.64 -2.96 -9.03
N ALA A 271 11.00 -3.27 -10.16
CA ALA A 271 11.14 -2.47 -11.37
C ALA A 271 10.72 -1.00 -11.17
N SER A 272 9.70 -0.77 -10.35
CA SER A 272 9.23 0.58 -10.05
C SER A 272 10.26 1.38 -9.26
N VAL A 273 10.80 0.82 -8.16
CA VAL A 273 11.79 1.52 -7.33
C VAL A 273 13.14 1.69 -8.04
N THR A 274 13.50 0.74 -8.90
CA THR A 274 14.73 0.85 -9.72
C THR A 274 14.59 1.94 -10.80
N ALA A 275 13.39 2.13 -11.34
CA ALA A 275 13.15 3.16 -12.36
C ALA A 275 13.08 4.58 -11.77
N ALA A 276 12.69 4.72 -10.49
CA ALA A 276 12.54 6.01 -9.79
C ALA A 276 13.00 5.88 -8.32
N PRO A 277 14.30 5.68 -8.06
CA PRO A 277 14.82 5.52 -6.70
C PRO A 277 14.58 6.74 -5.81
N GLU A 278 14.51 7.94 -6.39
CA GLU A 278 14.19 9.18 -5.69
C GLU A 278 12.80 9.17 -5.03
N ALA A 279 11.91 8.29 -5.47
CA ALA A 279 10.59 8.13 -4.84
C ALA A 279 10.69 7.52 -3.44
N ILE A 280 11.73 6.71 -3.16
CA ILE A 280 12.00 6.18 -1.82
C ILE A 280 12.42 7.32 -0.90
N ASP A 281 13.36 8.17 -1.34
CA ASP A 281 13.83 9.31 -0.56
C ASP A 281 12.66 10.24 -0.22
N ALA A 282 11.83 10.58 -1.21
CA ALA A 282 10.64 11.42 -1.01
C ALA A 282 9.64 10.79 -0.01
N ALA A 283 9.41 9.48 -0.09
CA ALA A 283 8.57 8.76 0.85
C ALA A 283 9.16 8.80 2.28
N HIS A 284 10.44 8.52 2.42
CA HIS A 284 11.13 8.51 3.71
C HIS A 284 11.17 9.89 4.38
N GLU A 285 11.41 10.97 3.64
CA GLU A 285 11.34 12.34 4.16
C GLU A 285 9.95 12.67 4.74
N ALA A 286 8.91 12.05 4.21
CA ALA A 286 7.53 12.18 4.72
C ALA A 286 7.15 11.13 5.77
N GLY A 287 8.06 10.24 6.16
CA GLY A 287 7.79 9.18 7.13
C GLY A 287 6.95 8.02 6.59
N ILE A 288 7.00 7.78 5.27
CA ILE A 288 6.24 6.76 4.54
C ILE A 288 7.18 5.61 4.17
N ALA A 289 6.80 4.37 4.48
CA ALA A 289 7.58 3.17 4.14
C ALA A 289 7.38 2.73 2.69
N VAL A 290 8.42 2.09 2.13
CA VAL A 290 8.36 1.46 0.80
C VAL A 290 8.73 -0.02 0.92
N LEU A 291 7.81 -0.90 0.53
CA LEU A 291 7.97 -2.34 0.50
C LEU A 291 8.04 -2.84 -0.95
N CYS A 292 8.78 -3.91 -1.21
CA CYS A 292 8.82 -4.54 -2.54
C CYS A 292 8.26 -5.95 -2.54
N TYR A 293 7.39 -6.28 -3.51
CA TYR A 293 6.80 -7.61 -3.75
C TYR A 293 6.99 -8.06 -5.20
N THR A 294 6.94 -9.34 -5.55
CA THR A 294 7.35 -10.48 -4.77
C THR A 294 8.74 -10.85 -5.25
N LEU A 295 9.72 -10.88 -4.37
CA LEU A 295 11.12 -10.99 -4.75
C LEU A 295 11.71 -12.31 -4.24
N ASN A 296 12.15 -13.18 -5.15
CA ASN A 296 12.55 -14.56 -4.87
C ASN A 296 13.96 -14.88 -5.36
N SER A 297 14.86 -13.88 -5.43
CA SER A 297 16.25 -14.13 -5.80
C SER A 297 17.21 -13.15 -5.14
N GLN A 298 18.41 -13.60 -4.87
CA GLN A 298 19.47 -12.80 -4.25
C GLN A 298 19.76 -11.52 -5.02
N ASP A 299 19.84 -11.58 -6.35
CA ASP A 299 20.08 -10.39 -7.19
C ASP A 299 18.99 -9.31 -6.96
N ARG A 300 17.73 -9.72 -6.80
CA ARG A 300 16.62 -8.80 -6.54
C ARG A 300 16.62 -8.29 -5.11
N TRP A 301 16.97 -9.11 -4.15
CA TRP A 301 17.10 -8.69 -2.75
C TRP A 301 18.22 -7.66 -2.60
N GLU A 302 19.40 -7.91 -3.22
CA GLU A 302 20.51 -6.99 -3.24
C GLU A 302 20.15 -5.66 -3.91
N GLU A 303 19.51 -5.72 -5.09
CA GLU A 303 19.09 -4.56 -5.86
C GLU A 303 18.21 -3.60 -5.01
N VAL A 304 17.17 -4.12 -4.37
CA VAL A 304 16.25 -3.26 -3.61
C VAL A 304 16.79 -2.84 -2.24
N SER A 305 17.60 -3.69 -1.58
CA SER A 305 18.26 -3.34 -0.33
C SER A 305 19.27 -2.21 -0.53
N ALA A 306 19.98 -2.20 -1.66
CA ALA A 306 20.88 -1.10 -2.03
C ALA A 306 20.16 0.24 -2.22
N LEU A 307 18.85 0.22 -2.47
CA LEU A 307 18.00 1.41 -2.60
C LEU A 307 17.36 1.85 -1.26
N GLY A 308 17.45 1.03 -0.22
CA GLY A 308 16.91 1.36 1.09
C GLY A 308 15.41 1.08 1.24
N VAL A 309 14.86 0.05 0.57
CA VAL A 309 13.47 -0.36 0.81
C VAL A 309 13.29 -0.89 2.23
N ASP A 310 12.14 -0.62 2.85
CA ASP A 310 11.87 -0.95 4.25
C ASP A 310 11.52 -2.42 4.47
N GLY A 311 10.98 -3.09 3.44
CA GLY A 311 10.61 -4.49 3.54
C GLY A 311 10.59 -5.21 2.20
N ILE A 312 10.88 -6.50 2.24
CA ILE A 312 10.85 -7.42 1.11
C ILE A 312 9.81 -8.49 1.38
N ILE A 313 8.79 -8.54 0.53
CA ILE A 313 7.77 -9.60 0.51
C ILE A 313 8.27 -10.69 -0.43
N THR A 314 8.47 -11.90 0.11
CA THR A 314 9.10 -13.01 -0.59
C THR A 314 8.37 -14.33 -0.36
N ASP A 315 8.43 -15.22 -1.37
CA ASP A 315 7.98 -16.61 -1.25
C ASP A 315 8.99 -17.49 -0.51
N GLN A 316 10.22 -16.99 -0.30
CA GLN A 316 11.37 -17.73 0.24
C GLN A 316 11.95 -16.98 1.46
N PRO A 317 11.17 -16.81 2.54
CA PRO A 317 11.60 -15.97 3.66
C PRO A 317 12.83 -16.52 4.37
N SER A 318 12.95 -17.84 4.57
CA SER A 318 14.11 -18.47 5.20
C SER A 318 15.39 -18.29 4.37
N ASP A 319 15.29 -18.34 3.02
CA ASP A 319 16.44 -18.09 2.14
C ASP A 319 16.89 -16.62 2.18
N LEU A 320 15.93 -15.68 2.26
CA LEU A 320 16.22 -14.26 2.40
C LEU A 320 16.89 -13.97 3.75
N ASP A 321 16.43 -14.58 4.85
CA ASP A 321 17.05 -14.44 6.17
C ASP A 321 18.50 -14.95 6.17
N ALA A 322 18.74 -16.14 5.62
CA ALA A 322 20.07 -16.70 5.46
C ALA A 322 21.00 -15.80 4.61
N TRP A 323 20.46 -15.20 3.54
CA TRP A 323 21.21 -14.27 2.70
C TRP A 323 21.57 -12.99 3.47
N ILE A 324 20.63 -12.37 4.17
CA ILE A 324 20.88 -11.19 5.01
C ILE A 324 21.94 -11.50 6.05
N ALA A 325 21.82 -12.63 6.76
CA ALA A 325 22.81 -13.04 7.77
C ALA A 325 24.22 -13.23 7.18
N SER A 326 24.32 -13.64 5.92
CA SER A 326 25.61 -13.86 5.22
C SER A 326 26.24 -12.59 4.66
N THR A 327 25.44 -11.55 4.39
CA THR A 327 25.87 -10.32 3.70
C THR A 327 25.99 -9.12 4.63
N SER A 328 25.30 -9.12 5.76
CA SER A 328 25.43 -8.06 6.77
C SER A 328 26.82 -8.19 7.45
N PRO A 329 27.68 -7.15 7.42
CA PRO A 329 28.89 -7.17 8.24
C PRO A 329 28.47 -7.26 9.69
N GLY A 330 29.01 -8.23 10.41
CA GLY A 330 28.62 -8.58 11.77
C GLY A 330 28.50 -7.33 12.66
N THR A 331 27.31 -7.17 13.24
CA THR A 331 27.00 -6.22 14.32
C THR A 331 27.60 -6.68 15.62
#